data_12a61d51e77c804b86dbcbf882ffb22e
#
_entry.id   12a61d51e77c804b86dbcbf882ffb22e
#
_cell.length_a   1.000
_cell.length_b   1.000
_cell.length_c   1.000
_cell.angle_alpha   90.00
_cell.angle_beta   90.00
_cell.angle_gamma   90.00
#
_symmetry.space_group_name_H-M   'P 1'
#
loop_
_entity.id
_entity.type
_entity.pdbx_description
1 polymer ?
#
loop_
_entity_poly.entity_id
_entity_poly.type
_entity_poly.pdbx_seq_one_letter_code
_entity_poly.pdbx_strand_id
1 'polypeptide(L)'
;MKYENRYEKLQFFESFIANIITDLKKAAPRFELGIKDLQSSALPLGHAADIEMIQSHNDPTSSASHSVLIICNGHGEDVIALEIIKRFLKKIKIKKVEVMPLVGNGKIFDCIKSKNFSKIGYLKELPSGGFSNQSLKGFLLDFFAGFLVDTFKNFLIVRGKSKDNYKIIAVGDLLPLFFAWISKCEFSFVGMPKSDHTWSNGPGWALSDFYHKFKGSEWDPWEIFLMRSPRCKSLIMRDEITANNLNKKKISAKYFGNPMMDFVDTKNENISNIIMFNRLILIIGSRFPEALNNLDIFLKCLEDVKISNDLIILLPLSINANVFTIKRHLSNNGYLEENNVNFLVGEDSVWKNKDKYILLGKSTFNQWANMACVGLSNAGTATEQITGLGIPSISIPGAGPQFTKSFAKRQSRLLGGSVLVCDNKKTLIDNLEVLLNREDYILKQVKIGMKRMGKRGASKKIVDHINLNLLT
;
A
#
# COMPACT_ATOMS: atom_id res chain seq x y z
N MET A 1 -18.95 -41.47 15.63
CA MET A 1 -18.02 -40.72 16.53
C MET A 1 -17.09 -39.71 15.88
N LYS A 2 -16.49 -39.92 14.68
CA LYS A 2 -15.63 -38.88 14.07
C LYS A 2 -16.40 -37.76 13.30
N TYR A 3 -17.61 -38.00 12.90
CA TYR A 3 -18.46 -37.05 12.18
C TYR A 3 -19.31 -36.16 13.11
N GLU A 4 -19.76 -36.66 14.25
CA GLU A 4 -20.51 -35.89 15.26
C GLU A 4 -19.69 -34.78 15.88
N ASN A 5 -18.43 -35.04 16.17
CA ASN A 5 -17.50 -34.02 16.73
C ASN A 5 -17.19 -32.87 15.73
N ARG A 6 -17.49 -33.01 14.45
CA ARG A 6 -17.32 -31.99 13.43
C ARG A 6 -18.57 -31.10 13.31
N TYR A 7 -19.74 -31.67 13.52
CA TYR A 7 -21.03 -30.94 13.49
C TYR A 7 -21.21 -30.07 14.72
N GLU A 8 -20.91 -30.57 15.90
CA GLU A 8 -20.96 -29.80 17.15
C GLU A 8 -19.97 -28.62 17.14
N LYS A 9 -18.78 -28.83 16.58
CA LYS A 9 -17.81 -27.72 16.39
C LYS A 9 -18.29 -26.67 15.38
N LEU A 10 -19.01 -27.08 14.36
CA LEU A 10 -19.60 -26.14 13.40
C LEU A 10 -20.74 -25.34 14.03
N GLN A 11 -21.65 -25.98 14.76
CA GLN A 11 -22.75 -25.32 15.48
C GLN A 11 -22.27 -24.37 16.59
N PHE A 12 -21.24 -24.78 17.33
CA PHE A 12 -20.59 -23.90 18.31
C PHE A 12 -19.97 -22.67 17.65
N PHE A 13 -19.36 -22.84 16.48
CA PHE A 13 -18.74 -21.74 15.73
C PHE A 13 -19.78 -20.84 15.08
N GLU A 14 -20.87 -21.37 14.55
CA GLU A 14 -22.00 -20.58 14.04
C GLU A 14 -22.66 -19.77 15.15
N SER A 15 -22.86 -20.36 16.34
CA SER A 15 -23.37 -19.66 17.54
C SER A 15 -22.37 -18.58 18.01
N PHE A 16 -21.09 -18.87 18.00
CA PHE A 16 -20.04 -17.93 18.39
C PHE A 16 -19.95 -16.74 17.41
N ILE A 17 -20.03 -17.00 16.10
CA ILE A 17 -20.06 -15.94 15.08
C ILE A 17 -21.37 -15.14 15.16
N ALA A 18 -22.51 -15.79 15.37
CA ALA A 18 -23.79 -15.10 15.55
C ALA A 18 -23.78 -14.17 16.77
N ASN A 19 -23.14 -14.58 17.86
CA ASN A 19 -22.97 -13.75 19.05
C ASN A 19 -22.01 -12.59 18.80
N ILE A 20 -20.88 -12.82 18.11
CA ILE A 20 -19.97 -11.74 17.69
C ILE A 20 -20.67 -10.75 16.76
N ILE A 21 -21.46 -11.22 15.80
CA ILE A 21 -22.22 -10.35 14.88
C ILE A 21 -23.29 -9.57 15.64
N THR A 22 -23.92 -10.16 16.64
CA THR A 22 -24.94 -9.50 17.47
C THR A 22 -24.30 -8.43 18.36
N ASP A 23 -23.14 -8.71 18.95
CA ASP A 23 -22.39 -7.74 19.75
C ASP A 23 -21.76 -6.64 18.88
N LEU A 24 -21.32 -6.97 17.66
CA LEU A 24 -20.87 -6.02 16.66
C LEU A 24 -22.01 -5.13 16.16
N LYS A 25 -23.24 -5.66 16.01
CA LYS A 25 -24.44 -4.86 15.66
C LYS A 25 -24.84 -3.91 16.77
N LYS A 26 -24.71 -4.29 18.04
CA LYS A 26 -24.94 -3.40 19.20
C LYS A 26 -23.86 -2.31 19.31
N ALA A 27 -22.67 -2.58 18.83
CA ALA A 27 -21.54 -1.63 18.74
C ALA A 27 -21.50 -0.88 17.39
N ALA A 28 -22.41 -1.17 16.46
CA ALA A 28 -22.39 -0.76 15.07
C ALA A 28 -22.17 0.75 14.81
N PRO A 29 -22.77 1.69 15.57
CA PRO A 29 -22.54 3.11 15.33
C PRO A 29 -21.10 3.55 15.61
N ARG A 30 -20.37 2.79 16.45
CA ARG A 30 -18.95 3.06 16.78
C ARG A 30 -17.99 2.27 15.90
N PHE A 31 -18.42 1.14 15.37
CA PHE A 31 -17.60 0.24 14.55
C PHE A 31 -17.53 0.67 13.08
N GLU A 32 -18.60 1.21 12.51
CA GLU A 32 -18.59 1.78 11.15
C GLU A 32 -17.61 2.93 10.99
N LEU A 33 -17.39 3.73 12.03
CA LEU A 33 -16.42 4.83 12.02
C LEU A 33 -14.96 4.34 12.03
N GLY A 34 -14.66 3.21 12.68
CA GLY A 34 -13.32 2.61 12.71
C GLY A 34 -12.98 1.77 11.48
N ILE A 35 -14.00 1.12 10.87
CA ILE A 35 -13.81 0.24 9.71
C ILE A 35 -13.68 1.03 8.40
N LYS A 36 -14.31 2.20 8.28
CA LYS A 36 -14.15 3.09 7.11
C LYS A 36 -12.71 3.53 6.86
N ASP A 37 -11.86 3.41 7.86
CA ASP A 37 -10.48 3.86 7.81
C ASP A 37 -9.45 2.76 7.49
N LEU A 38 -9.86 1.49 7.38
CA LEU A 38 -8.99 0.37 7.01
C LEU A 38 -8.82 0.32 5.48
N GLN A 39 -7.92 1.15 4.96
CA GLN A 39 -7.63 1.14 3.53
C GLN A 39 -6.31 0.45 3.25
N SER A 40 -6.39 -0.64 2.51
CA SER A 40 -5.24 -1.14 1.80
C SER A 40 -4.92 -0.21 0.63
N SER A 41 -3.71 0.24 0.57
CA SER A 41 -3.18 1.01 -0.54
C SER A 41 -3.19 0.17 -1.83
N ALA A 42 -3.51 0.80 -2.95
CA ALA A 42 -3.39 0.17 -4.26
C ALA A 42 -1.95 -0.27 -4.53
N LEU A 43 -1.77 -1.32 -5.33
CA LEU A 43 -0.45 -1.76 -5.80
C LEU A 43 0.32 -0.58 -6.38
N PRO A 44 1.60 -0.41 -6.04
CA PRO A 44 2.45 0.57 -6.68
C PRO A 44 2.49 0.31 -8.18
N LEU A 45 2.37 1.38 -8.96
CA LEU A 45 2.60 1.33 -10.39
C LEU A 45 4.09 0.96 -10.61
N GLY A 46 4.39 -0.14 -11.29
CA GLY A 46 5.73 -0.38 -11.76
C GLY A 46 6.57 -1.50 -11.14
N HIS A 47 5.99 -2.50 -10.48
CA HIS A 47 6.77 -3.63 -9.96
C HIS A 47 7.11 -4.74 -10.99
N ALA A 48 7.19 -4.42 -12.26
CA ALA A 48 7.58 -5.38 -13.30
C ALA A 48 9.05 -5.28 -13.74
N ALA A 49 9.79 -4.28 -13.27
CA ALA A 49 11.20 -4.13 -13.62
C ALA A 49 12.08 -4.97 -12.69
N ASP A 50 12.97 -5.77 -13.28
CA ASP A 50 14.04 -6.55 -12.67
C ASP A 50 13.59 -7.68 -11.73
N ILE A 51 12.95 -8.68 -12.30
CA ILE A 51 12.88 -10.02 -11.72
C ILE A 51 14.28 -10.66 -11.87
N GLU A 52 15.23 -10.26 -11.03
CA GLU A 52 16.41 -11.09 -10.81
C GLU A 52 15.96 -12.46 -10.28
N MET A 53 16.18 -13.49 -11.07
CA MET A 53 15.96 -14.87 -10.61
C MET A 53 16.87 -15.12 -9.42
N ILE A 54 16.28 -15.21 -8.23
CA ILE A 54 17.01 -15.54 -7.01
C ILE A 54 17.30 -17.03 -7.03
N GLN A 55 18.47 -17.40 -7.56
CA GLN A 55 19.03 -18.73 -7.33
C GLN A 55 19.61 -18.74 -5.91
N SER A 56 18.99 -19.52 -5.02
CA SER A 56 19.56 -19.77 -3.69
C SER A 56 20.78 -20.68 -3.82
N HIS A 57 21.96 -20.16 -3.58
CA HIS A 57 23.12 -20.97 -3.30
C HIS A 57 22.98 -21.52 -1.87
N ASN A 58 22.40 -22.69 -1.74
CA ASN A 58 22.36 -23.42 -0.47
C ASN A 58 23.48 -24.47 -0.46
N ASP A 59 24.50 -24.23 0.33
CA ASP A 59 25.39 -25.27 0.80
C ASP A 59 24.63 -26.25 1.73
N PRO A 60 24.65 -27.55 1.47
CA PRO A 60 23.80 -28.51 2.21
C PRO A 60 24.26 -28.84 3.64
N THR A 61 25.30 -28.19 4.18
CA THR A 61 26.00 -28.65 5.41
C THR A 61 25.67 -27.88 6.68
N SER A 62 24.70 -26.96 6.71
CA SER A 62 24.32 -26.28 7.95
C SER A 62 22.84 -26.44 8.25
N SER A 63 22.51 -26.93 9.43
CA SER A 63 21.15 -27.11 9.95
C SER A 63 20.35 -25.77 10.01
N ALA A 64 19.55 -25.53 9.00
CA ALA A 64 18.55 -24.46 9.04
C ALA A 64 17.47 -24.84 10.06
N SER A 65 17.35 -24.09 11.17
CA SER A 65 16.54 -24.49 12.32
C SER A 65 15.06 -24.10 12.24
N HIS A 66 14.69 -23.08 11.44
CA HIS A 66 13.35 -22.48 11.49
C HIS A 66 12.61 -22.51 10.16
N SER A 67 11.30 -22.75 10.25
CA SER A 67 10.35 -22.49 9.17
C SER A 67 9.62 -21.18 9.47
N VAL A 68 9.41 -20.36 8.45
CA VAL A 68 8.78 -19.04 8.58
C VAL A 68 7.52 -18.99 7.74
N LEU A 69 6.42 -18.52 8.34
CA LEU A 69 5.21 -18.16 7.62
C LEU A 69 5.03 -16.63 7.64
N ILE A 70 4.94 -16.04 6.47
CA ILE A 70 4.65 -14.62 6.28
C ILE A 70 3.18 -14.48 5.94
N ILE A 71 2.45 -13.67 6.72
CA ILE A 71 1.03 -13.40 6.53
C ILE A 71 0.88 -11.94 6.15
N CYS A 72 0.25 -11.64 5.02
CA CYS A 72 0.10 -10.28 4.51
C CYS A 72 -1.33 -9.98 4.06
N ASN A 73 -1.65 -8.68 4.01
CA ASN A 73 -3.02 -8.21 3.82
C ASN A 73 -3.44 -8.05 2.35
N GLY A 74 -2.49 -8.27 1.43
CA GLY A 74 -2.69 -8.02 0.00
C GLY A 74 -2.13 -6.67 -0.47
N HIS A 75 -2.11 -6.46 -1.76
CA HIS A 75 -1.71 -5.20 -2.42
C HIS A 75 -0.36 -4.62 -1.96
N GLY A 76 -0.34 -3.46 -1.33
CA GLY A 76 0.89 -2.77 -0.91
C GLY A 76 1.69 -3.54 0.13
N GLU A 77 1.01 -4.24 1.03
CA GLU A 77 1.62 -5.08 2.06
C GLU A 77 2.27 -6.33 1.46
N ASP A 78 1.72 -6.86 0.36
CA ASP A 78 2.34 -7.97 -0.38
C ASP A 78 3.70 -7.57 -0.96
N VAL A 79 3.83 -6.34 -1.42
CA VAL A 79 5.12 -5.82 -1.92
C VAL A 79 6.16 -5.77 -0.81
N ILE A 80 5.78 -5.28 0.37
CA ILE A 80 6.67 -5.26 1.55
C ILE A 80 7.02 -6.68 1.96
N ALA A 81 6.04 -7.58 2.01
CA ALA A 81 6.26 -8.99 2.30
C ALA A 81 7.21 -9.64 1.30
N LEU A 82 7.05 -9.35 0.00
CA LEU A 82 7.94 -9.83 -1.05
C LEU A 82 9.39 -9.40 -0.80
N GLU A 83 9.63 -8.14 -0.45
CA GLU A 83 10.97 -7.64 -0.18
C GLU A 83 11.58 -8.29 1.06
N ILE A 84 10.79 -8.50 2.10
CA ILE A 84 11.20 -9.25 3.29
C ILE A 84 11.60 -10.67 2.90
N ILE A 85 10.78 -11.38 2.12
CA ILE A 85 11.05 -12.74 1.64
C ILE A 85 12.35 -12.81 0.83
N LYS A 86 12.52 -11.90 -0.13
CA LYS A 86 13.73 -11.83 -0.97
C LYS A 86 15.00 -11.70 -0.11
N ARG A 87 14.95 -10.86 0.93
CA ARG A 87 16.08 -10.66 1.84
C ARG A 87 16.32 -11.86 2.73
N PHE A 88 15.27 -12.51 3.22
CA PHE A 88 15.38 -13.75 3.99
C PHE A 88 16.04 -14.86 3.17
N LEU A 89 15.55 -15.08 1.96
CA LEU A 89 16.10 -16.14 1.07
C LEU A 89 17.55 -15.88 0.66
N LYS A 90 17.98 -14.61 0.58
CA LYS A 90 19.37 -14.25 0.24
C LYS A 90 20.34 -14.35 1.42
N LYS A 91 19.91 -14.06 2.66
CA LYS A 91 20.82 -13.81 3.79
C LYS A 91 20.72 -14.79 4.93
N ILE A 92 19.61 -15.48 5.10
CA ILE A 92 19.32 -16.25 6.30
C ILE A 92 19.11 -17.72 5.92
N LYS A 93 19.75 -18.61 6.65
CA LYS A 93 19.54 -20.05 6.48
C LYS A 93 18.20 -20.45 7.10
N ILE A 94 17.17 -20.50 6.28
CA ILE A 94 15.81 -20.87 6.67
C ILE A 94 15.45 -22.19 6.00
N LYS A 95 14.85 -23.09 6.77
CA LYS A 95 14.40 -24.40 6.30
C LYS A 95 13.30 -24.26 5.24
N LYS A 96 12.30 -23.41 5.51
CA LYS A 96 11.16 -23.17 4.62
C LYS A 96 10.60 -21.76 4.85
N VAL A 97 10.25 -21.08 3.78
CA VAL A 97 9.50 -19.82 3.79
C VAL A 97 8.16 -20.06 3.12
N GLU A 98 7.10 -19.79 3.82
CA GLU A 98 5.74 -19.81 3.29
C GLU A 98 5.15 -18.43 3.32
N VAL A 99 4.29 -18.11 2.35
CA VAL A 99 3.52 -16.85 2.34
C VAL A 99 2.04 -17.14 2.23
N MET A 100 1.25 -16.42 3.03
CA MET A 100 -0.21 -16.47 3.01
C MET A 100 -0.74 -15.05 2.81
N PRO A 101 -1.03 -14.63 1.56
CA PRO A 101 -1.81 -13.44 1.30
C PRO A 101 -3.26 -13.67 1.73
N LEU A 102 -3.80 -12.80 2.58
CA LEU A 102 -5.18 -12.93 3.09
C LEU A 102 -6.20 -12.32 2.13
N VAL A 103 -5.76 -11.42 1.27
CA VAL A 103 -6.59 -10.75 0.25
C VAL A 103 -5.91 -10.89 -1.11
N GLY A 104 -6.68 -11.33 -2.11
CA GLY A 104 -6.17 -11.57 -3.45
C GLY A 104 -5.45 -12.92 -3.61
N ASN A 105 -4.89 -13.14 -4.79
CA ASN A 105 -4.25 -14.41 -5.16
C ASN A 105 -2.71 -14.41 -5.00
N GLY A 106 -2.14 -13.31 -4.50
CA GLY A 106 -0.70 -13.20 -4.28
C GLY A 106 0.15 -13.40 -5.54
N LYS A 107 -0.31 -12.96 -6.71
CA LYS A 107 0.44 -13.06 -8.00
C LYS A 107 1.85 -12.49 -7.93
N ILE A 108 2.05 -11.46 -7.09
CA ILE A 108 3.36 -10.83 -6.95
C ILE A 108 4.44 -11.78 -6.46
N PHE A 109 4.07 -12.84 -5.74
CA PHE A 109 5.00 -13.84 -5.23
C PHE A 109 5.39 -14.91 -6.26
N ASP A 110 4.76 -14.96 -7.44
CA ASP A 110 5.07 -15.93 -8.50
C ASP A 110 6.47 -15.71 -9.11
N CYS A 111 7.04 -14.52 -8.88
CA CYS A 111 8.42 -14.22 -9.28
C CYS A 111 9.48 -14.98 -8.45
N ILE A 112 9.12 -15.56 -7.28
CA ILE A 112 10.07 -16.25 -6.42
C ILE A 112 10.21 -17.70 -6.88
N LYS A 113 11.37 -18.03 -7.46
CA LYS A 113 11.72 -19.40 -7.87
C LYS A 113 12.74 -19.98 -6.89
N SER A 114 12.27 -20.47 -5.75
CA SER A 114 13.12 -21.13 -4.75
C SER A 114 12.46 -22.41 -4.27
N LYS A 115 13.25 -23.48 -4.10
CA LYS A 115 12.78 -24.78 -3.58
C LYS A 115 12.25 -24.68 -2.14
N ASN A 116 12.74 -23.70 -1.39
CA ASN A 116 12.37 -23.47 0.01
C ASN A 116 11.21 -22.50 0.16
N PHE A 117 10.56 -22.06 -0.93
CA PHE A 117 9.46 -21.12 -0.91
C PHE A 117 8.17 -21.74 -1.43
N SER A 118 7.05 -21.43 -0.77
CA SER A 118 5.72 -21.81 -1.26
C SER A 118 4.64 -20.79 -0.84
N LYS A 119 3.65 -20.59 -1.71
CA LYS A 119 2.40 -19.91 -1.35
C LYS A 119 1.46 -20.93 -0.72
N ILE A 120 0.79 -20.52 0.37
CA ILE A 120 -0.19 -21.36 1.06
C ILE A 120 -1.48 -20.59 1.32
N GLY A 121 -2.52 -21.31 1.72
CA GLY A 121 -3.83 -20.74 2.03
C GLY A 121 -4.80 -20.79 0.87
N TYR A 122 -6.01 -20.33 1.12
CA TYR A 122 -7.08 -20.23 0.13
C TYR A 122 -6.99 -18.89 -0.56
N LEU A 123 -6.38 -18.89 -1.73
CA LEU A 123 -6.05 -17.72 -2.53
C LEU A 123 -7.16 -17.46 -3.55
N LYS A 124 -8.10 -16.59 -3.21
CA LYS A 124 -9.22 -16.25 -4.09
C LYS A 124 -9.29 -14.75 -4.30
N GLU A 125 -9.54 -14.34 -5.52
CA GLU A 125 -9.88 -12.94 -5.79
C GLU A 125 -11.29 -12.67 -5.28
N LEU A 126 -11.43 -11.70 -4.39
CA LEU A 126 -12.72 -11.29 -3.87
C LEU A 126 -13.43 -10.39 -4.90
N PRO A 127 -14.75 -10.52 -5.10
CA PRO A 127 -15.50 -9.68 -6.02
C PRO A 127 -15.37 -8.17 -5.76
N SER A 128 -15.20 -7.78 -4.49
CA SER A 128 -14.94 -6.37 -4.11
C SER A 128 -13.49 -5.94 -4.32
N GLY A 129 -12.59 -6.85 -4.72
CA GLY A 129 -11.15 -6.58 -4.76
C GLY A 129 -10.52 -6.33 -3.39
N GLY A 130 -11.14 -6.84 -2.30
CA GLY A 130 -10.67 -6.67 -0.92
C GLY A 130 -11.23 -5.42 -0.22
N PHE A 131 -12.23 -4.74 -0.81
CA PHE A 131 -12.87 -3.54 -0.24
C PHE A 131 -14.23 -3.81 0.39
N SER A 132 -14.47 -5.01 0.86
CA SER A 132 -15.67 -5.37 1.64
C SER A 132 -16.01 -4.35 2.72
N ASN A 133 -15.01 -3.68 3.27
CA ASN A 133 -15.20 -2.70 4.36
C ASN A 133 -15.66 -1.31 3.88
N GLN A 134 -15.66 -1.02 2.58
CA GLN A 134 -16.00 0.32 2.06
C GLN A 134 -17.46 0.47 1.66
N SER A 135 -18.17 -0.64 1.43
CA SER A 135 -19.61 -0.63 1.14
C SER A 135 -20.28 -1.89 1.63
N LEU A 136 -21.49 -1.74 2.17
CA LEU A 136 -22.34 -2.86 2.56
C LEU A 136 -22.58 -3.84 1.39
N LYS A 137 -22.67 -3.31 0.16
CA LYS A 137 -22.81 -4.11 -1.06
C LYS A 137 -21.57 -4.94 -1.36
N GLY A 138 -20.38 -4.35 -1.21
CA GLY A 138 -19.09 -5.05 -1.37
C GLY A 138 -18.92 -6.15 -0.33
N PHE A 139 -19.25 -5.85 0.93
CA PHE A 139 -19.23 -6.83 2.02
C PHE A 139 -20.17 -8.01 1.76
N LEU A 140 -21.41 -7.76 1.35
CA LEU A 140 -22.36 -8.82 1.02
C LEU A 140 -21.88 -9.68 -0.15
N LEU A 141 -21.31 -9.07 -1.20
CA LEU A 141 -20.77 -9.81 -2.34
C LEU A 141 -19.61 -10.73 -1.93
N ASP A 142 -18.69 -10.26 -1.10
CA ASP A 142 -17.58 -11.06 -0.59
C ASP A 142 -18.05 -12.15 0.37
N PHE A 143 -19.04 -11.85 1.20
CA PHE A 143 -19.68 -12.82 2.09
C PHE A 143 -20.28 -13.98 1.31
N PHE A 144 -21.09 -13.70 0.29
CA PHE A 144 -21.68 -14.72 -0.58
C PHE A 144 -20.62 -15.43 -1.46
N ALA A 145 -19.50 -14.79 -1.75
CA ALA A 145 -18.38 -15.41 -2.47
C ALA A 145 -17.58 -16.42 -1.61
N GLY A 146 -17.95 -16.61 -0.34
CA GLY A 146 -17.33 -17.59 0.56
C GLY A 146 -16.14 -17.05 1.38
N PHE A 147 -16.00 -15.73 1.51
CA PHE A 147 -14.93 -15.08 2.28
C PHE A 147 -14.78 -15.64 3.69
N LEU A 148 -15.90 -15.87 4.41
CA LEU A 148 -15.84 -16.43 5.77
C LEU A 148 -15.33 -17.88 5.79
N VAL A 149 -15.71 -18.68 4.80
CA VAL A 149 -15.26 -20.08 4.71
C VAL A 149 -13.78 -20.15 4.43
N ASP A 150 -13.28 -19.34 3.50
CA ASP A 150 -11.86 -19.30 3.16
C ASP A 150 -11.04 -18.71 4.30
N THR A 151 -11.55 -17.68 4.98
CA THR A 151 -10.94 -17.13 6.21
C THR A 151 -10.84 -18.19 7.30
N PHE A 152 -11.90 -19.00 7.50
CA PHE A 152 -11.87 -20.08 8.49
C PHE A 152 -10.90 -21.19 8.13
N LYS A 153 -10.83 -21.57 6.85
CA LYS A 153 -9.83 -22.55 6.38
C LYS A 153 -8.40 -22.04 6.58
N ASN A 154 -8.15 -20.77 6.26
CA ASN A 154 -6.86 -20.13 6.51
C ASN A 154 -6.52 -20.11 8.01
N PHE A 155 -7.52 -19.86 8.88
CA PHE A 155 -7.37 -19.96 10.33
C PHE A 155 -6.89 -21.36 10.76
N LEU A 156 -7.48 -22.43 10.23
CA LEU A 156 -7.09 -23.79 10.57
C LEU A 156 -5.65 -24.10 10.13
N ILE A 157 -5.25 -23.64 8.94
CA ILE A 157 -3.88 -23.78 8.44
C ILE A 157 -2.89 -23.07 9.38
N VAL A 158 -3.15 -21.80 9.71
CA VAL A 158 -2.27 -21.01 10.58
C VAL A 158 -2.19 -21.62 11.99
N ARG A 159 -3.31 -22.11 12.52
CA ARG A 159 -3.36 -22.76 13.81
C ARG A 159 -2.53 -24.06 13.86
N GLY A 160 -2.48 -24.80 12.76
CA GLY A 160 -1.65 -25.99 12.62
C GLY A 160 -0.14 -25.74 12.71
N LYS A 161 0.32 -24.53 12.34
CA LYS A 161 1.73 -24.16 12.28
C LYS A 161 2.45 -24.21 13.65
N SER A 162 1.71 -24.08 14.76
CA SER A 162 2.32 -24.18 16.09
C SER A 162 2.92 -25.56 16.39
N LYS A 163 2.40 -26.61 15.78
CA LYS A 163 2.90 -27.98 15.95
C LYS A 163 4.23 -28.20 15.23
N ASP A 164 4.48 -27.43 14.16
CA ASP A 164 5.67 -27.55 13.31
C ASP A 164 6.75 -26.51 13.66
N ASN A 165 6.62 -25.86 14.81
CA ASN A 165 7.55 -24.84 15.32
C ASN A 165 7.84 -23.70 14.33
N TYR A 166 6.79 -23.23 13.62
CA TYR A 166 6.91 -22.07 12.75
C TYR A 166 7.09 -20.75 13.52
N LYS A 167 7.84 -19.85 12.93
CA LYS A 167 7.87 -18.44 13.31
C LYS A 167 6.98 -17.64 12.33
N ILE A 168 6.23 -16.68 12.84
CA ILE A 168 5.27 -15.92 12.04
C ILE A 168 5.75 -14.49 11.84
N ILE A 169 5.63 -13.96 10.62
CA ILE A 169 5.82 -12.55 10.31
C ILE A 169 4.51 -12.04 9.73
N ALA A 170 3.84 -11.15 10.46
CA ALA A 170 2.61 -10.52 10.01
C ALA A 170 2.92 -9.14 9.43
N VAL A 171 2.46 -8.85 8.21
CA VAL A 171 2.67 -7.58 7.50
C VAL A 171 1.30 -6.99 7.15
N GLY A 172 0.98 -5.83 7.71
CA GLY A 172 -0.28 -5.16 7.43
C GLY A 172 -0.94 -4.52 8.65
N ASP A 173 -2.23 -4.77 8.81
CA ASP A 173 -3.07 -4.23 9.89
C ASP A 173 -3.61 -5.30 10.84
N LEU A 174 -4.84 -5.09 11.32
CA LEU A 174 -5.52 -5.97 12.26
C LEU A 174 -5.56 -7.44 11.80
N LEU A 175 -5.85 -7.70 10.53
CA LEU A 175 -6.12 -9.06 10.06
C LEU A 175 -4.86 -9.95 10.11
N PRO A 176 -3.71 -9.58 9.52
CA PRO A 176 -2.47 -10.34 9.70
C PRO A 176 -2.02 -10.45 11.15
N LEU A 177 -2.18 -9.37 11.95
CA LEU A 177 -1.85 -9.38 13.38
C LEU A 177 -2.70 -10.41 14.15
N PHE A 178 -4.01 -10.45 13.87
CA PHE A 178 -4.92 -11.41 14.48
C PHE A 178 -4.55 -12.84 14.11
N PHE A 179 -4.26 -13.11 12.84
CA PHE A 179 -3.83 -14.44 12.39
C PHE A 179 -2.51 -14.87 13.05
N ALA A 180 -1.55 -13.94 13.18
CA ALA A 180 -0.30 -14.24 13.90
C ALA A 180 -0.57 -14.56 15.37
N TRP A 181 -1.44 -13.82 16.04
CA TRP A 181 -1.78 -14.03 17.44
C TRP A 181 -2.47 -15.37 17.67
N ILE A 182 -3.44 -15.76 16.82
CA ILE A 182 -4.16 -17.04 16.96
C ILE A 182 -3.33 -18.25 16.56
N SER A 183 -2.25 -18.08 15.81
CA SER A 183 -1.34 -19.18 15.44
C SER A 183 -0.75 -19.90 16.64
N LYS A 184 -0.67 -19.22 17.79
CA LYS A 184 0.06 -19.64 19.01
C LYS A 184 1.59 -19.73 18.84
N CYS A 185 2.12 -19.38 17.67
CA CYS A 185 3.55 -19.25 17.44
C CYS A 185 4.10 -17.94 17.99
N GLU A 186 5.43 -17.84 18.13
CA GLU A 186 6.10 -16.57 18.25
C GLU A 186 6.02 -15.81 16.93
N PHE A 187 5.87 -14.48 17.01
CA PHE A 187 5.66 -13.68 15.81
C PHE A 187 6.32 -12.30 15.90
N SER A 188 6.59 -11.73 14.72
CA SER A 188 6.89 -10.32 14.51
C SER A 188 5.76 -9.67 13.74
N PHE A 189 5.46 -8.40 14.06
CA PHE A 189 4.45 -7.63 13.37
C PHE A 189 5.04 -6.38 12.72
N VAL A 190 4.74 -6.18 11.45
CA VAL A 190 5.14 -5.03 10.62
C VAL A 190 3.88 -4.25 10.26
N GLY A 191 3.55 -3.23 11.06
CA GLY A 191 2.32 -2.45 10.96
C GLY A 191 2.50 -1.26 10.03
N MET A 192 1.98 -1.34 8.78
CA MET A 192 2.21 -0.35 7.74
C MET A 192 1.02 0.55 7.42
N PRO A 193 -0.26 0.09 7.41
CA PRO A 193 -1.38 0.90 6.94
C PRO A 193 -1.74 2.07 7.85
N LYS A 194 -1.53 1.94 9.15
CA LYS A 194 -1.94 2.91 10.17
C LYS A 194 -0.80 3.82 10.61
N SER A 195 -1.08 5.12 10.73
CA SER A 195 -0.13 6.15 11.15
C SER A 195 -0.80 7.20 12.02
N ASP A 196 -0.18 7.54 13.14
CA ASP A 196 -0.68 8.60 14.03
C ASP A 196 -0.57 10.00 13.40
N HIS A 197 0.14 10.13 12.28
CA HIS A 197 0.13 11.35 11.49
C HIS A 197 -1.23 11.67 10.86
N THR A 198 -2.09 10.67 10.66
CA THR A 198 -3.37 10.87 9.97
C THR A 198 -4.31 11.83 10.69
N TRP A 199 -4.18 11.97 12.00
CA TRP A 199 -5.03 12.85 12.79
C TRP A 199 -4.27 13.77 13.76
N SER A 200 -2.97 13.59 13.97
CA SER A 200 -2.18 14.41 14.90
C SER A 200 -2.07 15.89 14.51
N ASN A 201 -2.33 16.23 13.25
CA ASN A 201 -2.22 17.60 12.72
C ASN A 201 -3.56 18.35 12.67
N GLY A 202 -4.49 18.05 13.50
CA GLY A 202 -5.77 18.72 13.58
C GLY A 202 -6.92 17.75 13.40
N PRO A 203 -7.33 17.09 14.48
CA PRO A 203 -8.62 16.43 14.50
C PRO A 203 -9.69 17.49 14.22
N GLY A 204 -10.70 17.13 13.44
CA GLY A 204 -11.89 17.93 13.32
C GLY A 204 -12.76 17.80 14.60
N TRP A 205 -14.01 18.18 14.49
CA TRP A 205 -15.01 18.12 15.59
C TRP A 205 -15.96 16.92 15.44
N ALA A 206 -15.63 15.94 14.59
CA ALA A 206 -16.45 14.74 14.44
C ALA A 206 -16.28 13.80 15.64
N LEU A 207 -17.29 12.97 15.91
CA LEU A 207 -17.23 11.97 16.97
C LEU A 207 -16.02 11.02 16.84
N SER A 208 -15.64 10.70 15.60
CA SER A 208 -14.43 9.95 15.31
C SER A 208 -13.15 10.63 15.81
N ASP A 209 -13.07 11.94 15.71
CA ASP A 209 -11.89 12.69 16.14
C ASP A 209 -11.75 12.66 17.67
N PHE A 210 -12.87 12.71 18.41
CA PHE A 210 -12.86 12.51 19.85
C PHE A 210 -12.42 11.10 20.24
N TYR A 211 -12.89 10.09 19.51
CA TYR A 211 -12.47 8.71 19.74
C TYR A 211 -10.96 8.53 19.51
N HIS A 212 -10.43 9.06 18.42
CA HIS A 212 -8.98 9.03 18.14
C HIS A 212 -8.18 9.78 19.20
N LYS A 213 -8.65 10.93 19.64
CA LYS A 213 -8.02 11.69 20.72
C LYS A 213 -8.01 10.91 22.03
N PHE A 214 -9.09 10.24 22.36
CA PHE A 214 -9.21 9.39 23.56
C PHE A 214 -8.27 8.18 23.48
N LYS A 215 -8.24 7.44 22.37
CA LYS A 215 -7.36 6.27 22.24
C LYS A 215 -5.87 6.65 22.11
N GLY A 216 -5.55 7.88 21.70
CA GLY A 216 -4.18 8.42 21.64
C GLY A 216 -3.24 7.71 20.67
N SER A 217 -3.76 6.96 19.71
CA SER A 217 -3.07 6.32 18.61
C SER A 217 -4.07 5.95 17.53
N GLU A 218 -3.62 5.75 16.30
CA GLU A 218 -4.43 5.19 15.21
C GLU A 218 -4.78 3.72 15.47
N TRP A 219 -3.95 3.03 16.24
CA TRP A 219 -4.17 1.63 16.61
C TRP A 219 -5.22 1.52 17.71
N ASP A 220 -6.19 0.63 17.52
CA ASP A 220 -7.32 0.44 18.41
C ASP A 220 -6.95 -0.39 19.65
N PRO A 221 -7.69 -0.28 20.77
CA PRO A 221 -7.38 -0.99 22.00
C PRO A 221 -7.23 -2.51 21.85
N TRP A 222 -8.05 -3.13 21.00
CA TRP A 222 -7.95 -4.58 20.71
C TRP A 222 -6.71 -4.94 19.93
N GLU A 223 -6.26 -4.10 18.97
CA GLU A 223 -5.00 -4.31 18.27
C GLU A 223 -3.81 -4.16 19.22
N ILE A 224 -3.87 -3.16 20.09
CA ILE A 224 -2.88 -2.94 21.16
C ILE A 224 -2.81 -4.17 22.10
N PHE A 225 -3.96 -4.77 22.42
CA PHE A 225 -3.99 -6.01 23.20
C PHE A 225 -3.27 -7.17 22.49
N LEU A 226 -3.48 -7.34 21.18
CA LEU A 226 -2.79 -8.36 20.39
C LEU A 226 -1.28 -8.11 20.33
N MET A 227 -0.86 -6.85 20.17
CA MET A 227 0.55 -6.43 20.14
C MET A 227 1.26 -6.67 21.47
N ARG A 228 0.55 -6.61 22.61
CA ARG A 228 1.10 -6.88 23.95
C ARG A 228 1.38 -8.35 24.24
N SER A 229 1.02 -9.24 23.32
CA SER A 229 1.28 -10.67 23.51
C SER A 229 2.75 -10.93 23.78
N PRO A 230 3.13 -11.76 24.79
CA PRO A 230 4.52 -12.16 25.04
C PRO A 230 5.17 -12.89 23.84
N ARG A 231 4.34 -13.40 22.94
CA ARG A 231 4.77 -14.06 21.70
C ARG A 231 5.09 -13.07 20.59
N CYS A 232 4.72 -11.79 20.73
CA CYS A 232 5.13 -10.72 19.82
C CYS A 232 6.57 -10.29 20.15
N LYS A 233 7.54 -10.87 19.43
CA LYS A 233 8.97 -10.66 19.68
C LYS A 233 9.51 -9.38 19.07
N SER A 234 8.83 -8.86 18.04
CA SER A 234 9.24 -7.66 17.33
C SER A 234 8.01 -6.93 16.81
N LEU A 235 7.92 -5.64 17.10
CA LEU A 235 6.86 -4.76 16.66
C LEU A 235 7.46 -3.58 15.91
N ILE A 236 7.14 -3.46 14.62
CA ILE A 236 7.73 -2.47 13.72
C ILE A 236 6.62 -1.63 13.12
N MET A 237 6.76 -0.30 13.22
CA MET A 237 5.77 0.67 12.72
C MET A 237 6.33 1.45 11.54
N ARG A 238 5.41 1.94 10.70
CA ARG A 238 5.73 2.68 9.47
C ARG A 238 6.39 4.04 9.71
N ASP A 239 6.19 4.65 10.88
CA ASP A 239 6.72 5.95 11.23
C ASP A 239 7.05 6.08 12.72
N GLU A 240 7.88 7.08 13.02
CA GLU A 240 8.43 7.30 14.35
C GLU A 240 7.38 7.77 15.37
N ILE A 241 6.43 8.60 14.95
CA ILE A 241 5.39 9.11 15.87
C ILE A 241 4.50 7.98 16.36
N THR A 242 4.12 7.06 15.46
CA THR A 242 3.32 5.89 15.83
C THR A 242 4.09 4.97 16.78
N ALA A 243 5.36 4.69 16.48
CA ALA A 243 6.20 3.90 17.37
C ALA A 243 6.33 4.55 18.75
N ASN A 244 6.59 5.86 18.80
CA ASN A 244 6.73 6.60 20.07
C ASN A 244 5.42 6.63 20.88
N ASN A 245 4.25 6.78 20.25
CA ASN A 245 2.98 6.76 20.95
C ASN A 245 2.63 5.36 21.51
N LEU A 246 2.98 4.29 20.78
CA LEU A 246 2.87 2.93 21.31
C LEU A 246 3.83 2.68 22.47
N ASN A 247 5.06 3.19 22.40
CA ASN A 247 6.04 3.09 23.48
C ASN A 247 5.55 3.78 24.77
N LYS A 248 4.88 4.94 24.67
CA LYS A 248 4.21 5.59 25.82
C LYS A 248 3.15 4.69 26.47
N LYS A 249 2.57 3.77 25.71
CA LYS A 249 1.62 2.76 26.18
C LYS A 249 2.29 1.47 26.66
N LYS A 250 3.60 1.49 26.89
CA LYS A 250 4.42 0.34 27.32
C LYS A 250 4.42 -0.82 26.32
N ILE A 251 4.41 -0.50 25.02
CA ILE A 251 4.54 -1.47 23.93
C ILE A 251 5.86 -1.17 23.22
N SER A 252 6.77 -2.15 23.16
CA SER A 252 8.10 -1.95 22.57
C SER A 252 8.00 -1.92 21.03
N ALA A 253 7.62 -0.77 20.47
CA ALA A 253 7.55 -0.54 19.06
C ALA A 253 8.83 0.11 18.52
N LYS A 254 9.27 -0.29 17.33
CA LYS A 254 10.46 0.22 16.64
C LYS A 254 10.10 0.86 15.31
N TYR A 255 10.92 1.79 14.88
CA TYR A 255 10.85 2.41 13.56
C TYR A 255 12.22 2.34 12.88
N PHE A 256 12.27 1.84 11.65
CA PHE A 256 13.49 1.68 10.85
C PHE A 256 13.46 2.45 9.52
N GLY A 257 12.43 3.23 9.30
CA GLY A 257 12.05 3.84 8.02
C GLY A 257 10.81 3.17 7.43
N ASN A 258 10.27 3.78 6.38
CA ASN A 258 9.13 3.21 5.67
C ASN A 258 9.62 2.31 4.52
N PRO A 259 9.37 1.00 4.54
CA PRO A 259 9.84 0.08 3.51
C PRO A 259 9.25 0.36 2.12
N MET A 260 8.15 1.12 2.03
CA MET A 260 7.60 1.57 0.74
C MET A 260 8.61 2.39 -0.09
N MET A 261 9.57 3.05 0.56
CA MET A 261 10.61 3.82 -0.13
C MET A 261 11.72 2.95 -0.74
N ASP A 262 11.80 1.67 -0.38
CA ASP A 262 12.80 0.76 -0.92
C ASP A 262 12.49 0.29 -2.35
N PHE A 263 11.25 0.49 -2.80
CA PHE A 263 10.76 0.06 -4.12
C PHE A 263 10.90 1.12 -5.20
N VAL A 264 11.21 2.35 -4.84
CA VAL A 264 11.38 3.42 -5.82
C VAL A 264 12.85 3.50 -6.21
N ASP A 265 13.14 3.42 -7.49
CA ASP A 265 14.51 3.59 -7.96
C ASP A 265 14.95 5.05 -7.77
N THR A 266 16.20 5.22 -7.32
CA THR A 266 16.82 6.54 -7.20
C THR A 266 17.97 6.72 -8.19
N LYS A 267 18.17 5.77 -9.11
CA LYS A 267 19.13 5.94 -10.18
C LYS A 267 18.67 7.09 -11.05
N ASN A 268 19.51 8.08 -11.23
CA ASN A 268 19.29 9.15 -12.20
C ASN A 268 19.37 8.54 -13.59
N GLU A 269 18.22 8.27 -14.18
CA GLU A 269 18.17 8.04 -15.61
C GLU A 269 18.52 9.34 -16.34
N ASN A 270 18.98 9.22 -17.57
CA ASN A 270 19.35 10.38 -18.36
C ASN A 270 18.11 11.23 -18.68
N ILE A 271 17.95 12.34 -17.97
CA ILE A 271 16.85 13.31 -18.15
C ILE A 271 17.21 14.43 -19.12
N SER A 272 18.37 14.35 -19.80
CA SER A 272 18.87 15.42 -20.67
C SER A 272 17.85 15.89 -21.69
N ASN A 273 17.07 14.97 -22.25
CA ASN A 273 16.08 15.26 -23.29
C ASN A 273 14.85 16.01 -22.76
N ILE A 274 14.60 16.00 -21.46
CA ILE A 274 13.41 16.60 -20.85
C ILE A 274 13.74 17.67 -19.82
N ILE A 275 15.00 17.96 -19.58
CA ILE A 275 15.44 18.89 -18.52
C ILE A 275 14.93 20.33 -18.74
N MET A 276 14.76 20.73 -19.98
CA MET A 276 14.29 22.07 -20.36
C MET A 276 12.77 22.26 -20.20
N PHE A 277 12.05 21.16 -19.96
CA PHE A 277 10.60 21.18 -19.83
C PHE A 277 10.19 21.27 -18.36
N ASN A 278 8.99 21.81 -18.11
CA ASN A 278 8.29 21.53 -16.87
C ASN A 278 7.89 20.05 -16.83
N ARG A 279 8.10 19.37 -15.71
CA ARG A 279 7.90 17.92 -15.61
C ARG A 279 6.88 17.57 -14.54
N LEU A 280 5.79 16.97 -14.97
CA LEU A 280 4.67 16.56 -14.13
C LEU A 280 4.51 15.05 -14.20
N ILE A 281 4.32 14.37 -13.06
CA ILE A 281 3.88 12.99 -13.05
C ILE A 281 2.38 12.91 -12.80
N LEU A 282 1.67 12.18 -13.67
CA LEU A 282 0.24 11.98 -13.61
C LEU A 282 -0.10 10.57 -13.15
N ILE A 283 -0.64 10.44 -11.95
CA ILE A 283 -0.97 9.14 -11.35
C ILE A 283 -2.48 9.00 -11.21
N ILE A 284 -3.08 8.29 -12.15
CA ILE A 284 -4.54 8.14 -12.26
C ILE A 284 -5.12 7.05 -11.36
N GLY A 285 -4.27 6.24 -10.70
CA GLY A 285 -4.67 5.03 -9.99
C GLY A 285 -4.57 3.78 -10.86
N SER A 286 -4.80 2.62 -10.26
CA SER A 286 -4.64 1.31 -10.94
C SER A 286 -5.95 0.58 -11.20
N ARG A 287 -7.09 1.10 -10.78
CA ARG A 287 -8.39 0.42 -10.83
C ARG A 287 -9.33 1.07 -11.82
N PHE A 288 -9.79 0.28 -12.76
CA PHE A 288 -10.77 0.68 -13.77
C PHE A 288 -12.19 0.39 -13.27
N PRO A 289 -13.19 1.23 -13.56
CA PRO A 289 -13.15 2.43 -14.44
C PRO A 289 -12.67 3.73 -13.74
N GLU A 290 -12.44 3.74 -12.43
CA GLU A 290 -12.11 4.97 -11.67
C GLU A 290 -10.85 5.66 -12.21
N ALA A 291 -9.82 4.89 -12.63
CA ALA A 291 -8.60 5.44 -13.22
C ALA A 291 -8.86 6.26 -14.49
N LEU A 292 -9.81 5.84 -15.34
CA LEU A 292 -10.20 6.60 -16.54
C LEU A 292 -10.90 7.89 -16.18
N ASN A 293 -11.80 7.85 -15.19
CA ASN A 293 -12.48 9.06 -14.71
C ASN A 293 -11.47 10.06 -14.12
N ASN A 294 -10.47 9.57 -13.39
CA ASN A 294 -9.40 10.40 -12.87
C ASN A 294 -8.56 11.03 -14.01
N LEU A 295 -8.25 10.24 -15.05
CA LEU A 295 -7.55 10.73 -16.24
C LEU A 295 -8.33 11.89 -16.88
N ASP A 296 -9.62 11.70 -17.16
CA ASP A 296 -10.45 12.74 -17.79
C ASP A 296 -10.55 14.01 -16.93
N ILE A 297 -10.65 13.88 -15.60
CA ILE A 297 -10.65 15.01 -14.68
C ILE A 297 -9.34 15.79 -14.80
N PHE A 298 -8.20 15.09 -14.75
CA PHE A 298 -6.89 15.74 -14.83
C PHE A 298 -6.63 16.36 -16.20
N LEU A 299 -6.97 15.69 -17.30
CA LEU A 299 -6.81 16.24 -18.65
C LEU A 299 -7.60 17.52 -18.83
N LYS A 300 -8.86 17.56 -18.36
CA LYS A 300 -9.68 18.78 -18.38
C LYS A 300 -9.09 19.92 -17.50
N CYS A 301 -8.42 19.59 -16.41
CA CYS A 301 -7.73 20.61 -15.61
C CYS A 301 -6.49 21.12 -16.34
N LEU A 302 -5.70 20.24 -16.92
CA LEU A 302 -4.47 20.58 -17.65
C LEU A 302 -4.73 21.44 -18.88
N GLU A 303 -5.90 21.36 -19.49
CA GLU A 303 -6.27 22.17 -20.65
C GLU A 303 -6.16 23.67 -20.37
N ASP A 304 -6.56 24.12 -19.17
CA ASP A 304 -6.63 25.53 -18.79
C ASP A 304 -5.38 26.03 -18.02
N VAL A 305 -4.44 25.14 -17.70
CA VAL A 305 -3.20 25.52 -16.99
C VAL A 305 -2.30 26.36 -17.90
N LYS A 306 -1.90 27.53 -17.41
CA LYS A 306 -0.94 28.43 -18.06
C LYS A 306 0.46 28.19 -17.55
N ILE A 307 1.37 27.89 -18.44
CA ILE A 307 2.78 27.58 -18.13
C ILE A 307 3.71 28.40 -19.03
N SER A 308 4.86 28.73 -18.49
CA SER A 308 5.85 29.54 -19.22
C SER A 308 6.65 28.72 -20.23
N ASN A 309 6.85 27.44 -19.97
CA ASN A 309 7.60 26.49 -20.81
C ASN A 309 6.72 25.29 -21.13
N ASP A 310 7.04 24.56 -22.18
CA ASP A 310 6.35 23.32 -22.53
C ASP A 310 6.33 22.35 -21.36
N LEU A 311 5.23 21.59 -21.24
CA LEU A 311 5.00 20.64 -20.15
C LEU A 311 5.14 19.20 -20.63
N ILE A 312 6.03 18.45 -20.01
CA ILE A 312 6.07 17.00 -20.14
C ILE A 312 5.28 16.37 -18.98
N ILE A 313 4.33 15.56 -19.33
CA ILE A 313 3.44 14.82 -18.44
C ILE A 313 3.82 13.34 -18.52
N LEU A 314 4.43 12.83 -17.47
CA LEU A 314 4.79 11.43 -17.34
C LEU A 314 3.56 10.66 -16.84
N LEU A 315 3.00 9.78 -17.68
CA LEU A 315 1.83 8.95 -17.36
C LEU A 315 2.23 7.47 -17.23
N PRO A 316 2.78 7.07 -16.09
CA PRO A 316 3.11 5.67 -15.84
C PRO A 316 1.84 4.86 -15.60
N LEU A 317 1.71 3.74 -16.30
CA LEU A 317 0.59 2.83 -16.18
C LEU A 317 1.00 1.53 -15.45
N SER A 318 0.03 0.93 -14.77
CA SER A 318 0.21 -0.42 -14.24
C SER A 318 0.34 -1.45 -15.37
N ILE A 319 1.01 -2.57 -15.10
CA ILE A 319 1.22 -3.63 -16.09
C ILE A 319 -0.10 -4.18 -16.69
N ASN A 320 -1.16 -4.16 -15.88
CA ASN A 320 -2.48 -4.67 -16.29
C ASN A 320 -3.36 -3.60 -16.94
N ALA A 321 -2.87 -2.37 -17.11
CA ALA A 321 -3.65 -1.30 -17.71
C ALA A 321 -3.94 -1.59 -19.19
N ASN A 322 -5.19 -1.33 -19.62
CA ASN A 322 -5.56 -1.39 -21.02
C ASN A 322 -5.12 -0.10 -21.73
N VAL A 323 -3.96 -0.16 -22.37
CA VAL A 323 -3.34 0.97 -23.11
C VAL A 323 -4.26 1.50 -24.21
N PHE A 324 -4.94 0.63 -24.92
CA PHE A 324 -5.85 1.06 -25.99
C PHE A 324 -6.96 1.98 -25.46
N THR A 325 -7.54 1.64 -24.31
CA THR A 325 -8.55 2.49 -23.69
C THR A 325 -7.98 3.85 -23.26
N ILE A 326 -6.78 3.87 -22.68
CA ILE A 326 -6.09 5.11 -22.31
C ILE A 326 -5.83 5.99 -23.56
N LYS A 327 -5.26 5.43 -24.63
CA LYS A 327 -5.01 6.13 -25.89
C LYS A 327 -6.30 6.75 -26.46
N ARG A 328 -7.42 6.04 -26.39
CA ARG A 328 -8.72 6.57 -26.81
C ARG A 328 -9.17 7.77 -25.96
N HIS A 329 -8.96 7.74 -24.64
CA HIS A 329 -9.27 8.89 -23.77
C HIS A 329 -8.36 10.08 -24.06
N LEU A 330 -7.08 9.88 -24.36
CA LEU A 330 -6.18 10.96 -24.78
C LEU A 330 -6.66 11.60 -26.07
N SER A 331 -6.98 10.80 -27.09
CA SER A 331 -7.52 11.28 -28.36
C SER A 331 -8.83 12.06 -28.18
N ASN A 332 -9.75 11.56 -27.34
CA ASN A 332 -11.02 12.24 -27.04
C ASN A 332 -10.83 13.61 -26.34
N ASN A 333 -9.70 13.79 -25.64
CA ASN A 333 -9.32 15.05 -25.01
C ASN A 333 -8.37 15.90 -25.90
N GLY A 334 -8.34 15.65 -27.22
CA GLY A 334 -7.63 16.48 -28.20
C GLY A 334 -6.12 16.27 -28.27
N TYR A 335 -5.59 15.20 -27.68
CA TYR A 335 -4.19 14.83 -27.85
C TYR A 335 -4.01 13.98 -29.11
N LEU A 336 -2.95 14.27 -29.88
CA LEU A 336 -2.56 13.53 -31.09
C LEU A 336 -1.29 12.72 -30.80
N GLU A 337 -1.25 11.50 -31.29
CA GLU A 337 -0.07 10.63 -31.14
C GLU A 337 1.05 11.10 -32.07
N GLU A 338 2.25 11.31 -31.51
CA GLU A 338 3.46 11.74 -32.22
C GLU A 338 4.38 10.53 -32.44
N ASN A 339 4.61 10.20 -33.72
CA ASN A 339 5.35 8.96 -34.06
C ASN A 339 6.87 9.17 -34.23
N ASN A 340 7.34 10.42 -34.29
CA ASN A 340 8.73 10.74 -34.64
C ASN A 340 9.54 11.34 -33.48
N VAL A 341 9.02 11.31 -32.26
CA VAL A 341 9.63 11.92 -31.09
C VAL A 341 9.77 10.87 -29.99
N ASN A 342 11.00 10.68 -29.50
CA ASN A 342 11.29 9.84 -28.35
C ASN A 342 12.00 10.68 -27.30
N PHE A 343 11.43 10.77 -26.10
CA PHE A 343 11.99 11.52 -24.98
C PHE A 343 12.72 10.62 -23.99
N LEU A 344 12.13 9.47 -23.63
CA LEU A 344 12.61 8.61 -22.55
C LEU A 344 12.61 7.13 -22.94
N VAL A 345 13.46 6.37 -22.24
CA VAL A 345 13.44 4.92 -22.33
C VAL A 345 12.17 4.37 -21.65
N GLY A 346 11.53 3.40 -22.29
CA GLY A 346 10.34 2.72 -21.75
C GLY A 346 9.01 3.42 -22.06
N GLU A 347 9.01 4.50 -22.84
CA GLU A 347 7.77 5.06 -23.36
C GLU A 347 7.15 4.15 -24.42
N ASP A 348 5.84 3.92 -24.29
CA ASP A 348 5.06 3.17 -25.28
C ASP A 348 4.54 4.08 -26.41
N SER A 349 4.29 5.35 -26.10
CA SER A 349 3.86 6.37 -27.07
C SER A 349 3.94 7.77 -26.47
N VAL A 350 4.07 8.76 -27.35
CA VAL A 350 4.08 10.19 -27.05
C VAL A 350 2.83 10.84 -27.64
N TRP A 351 2.19 11.70 -26.88
CA TRP A 351 0.95 12.39 -27.25
C TRP A 351 1.11 13.89 -27.07
N LYS A 352 0.62 14.69 -27.98
CA LYS A 352 0.78 16.14 -27.97
C LYS A 352 -0.56 16.87 -28.08
N ASN A 353 -0.73 17.91 -27.28
CA ASN A 353 -1.76 18.92 -27.43
C ASN A 353 -1.17 20.28 -27.09
N LYS A 354 -1.01 21.17 -28.11
CA LYS A 354 -0.36 22.48 -27.98
C LYS A 354 1.05 22.39 -27.37
N ASP A 355 1.26 22.97 -26.19
CA ASP A 355 2.47 23.05 -25.38
C ASP A 355 2.64 21.88 -24.39
N LYS A 356 1.79 20.85 -24.46
CA LYS A 356 1.75 19.72 -23.53
C LYS A 356 2.03 18.40 -24.23
N TYR A 357 3.01 17.66 -23.71
CA TYR A 357 3.36 16.32 -24.16
C TYR A 357 3.02 15.31 -23.08
N ILE A 358 2.32 14.23 -23.40
CA ILE A 358 2.08 13.10 -22.51
C ILE A 358 2.91 11.92 -22.97
N LEU A 359 3.82 11.48 -22.11
CA LEU A 359 4.60 10.27 -22.30
C LEU A 359 3.86 9.13 -21.58
N LEU A 360 3.36 8.18 -22.35
CA LEU A 360 2.68 7.01 -21.85
C LEU A 360 3.68 5.85 -21.72
N GLY A 361 3.74 5.17 -20.57
CA GLY A 361 4.62 4.02 -20.41
C GLY A 361 4.09 3.02 -19.39
N LYS A 362 4.13 1.72 -19.76
CA LYS A 362 3.80 0.63 -18.85
C LYS A 362 4.95 0.32 -17.91
N SER A 363 4.63 0.15 -16.61
CA SER A 363 5.60 -0.23 -15.59
C SER A 363 6.79 0.73 -15.40
N THR A 364 6.66 1.95 -15.89
CA THR A 364 7.72 2.99 -15.86
C THR A 364 7.73 3.82 -14.59
N PHE A 365 6.82 3.59 -13.63
CA PHE A 365 6.68 4.42 -12.44
C PHE A 365 8.00 4.58 -11.67
N ASN A 366 8.74 3.50 -11.44
CA ASN A 366 9.97 3.55 -10.66
C ASN A 366 11.06 4.39 -11.32
N GLN A 367 11.13 4.34 -12.65
CA GLN A 367 12.09 5.10 -13.44
C GLN A 367 11.69 6.57 -13.55
N TRP A 368 10.42 6.82 -13.85
CA TRP A 368 9.91 8.15 -14.16
C TRP A 368 9.57 8.99 -12.92
N ALA A 369 9.31 8.36 -11.78
CA ALA A 369 8.92 9.08 -10.57
C ALA A 369 9.97 10.14 -10.16
N ASN A 370 11.26 9.83 -10.26
CA ASN A 370 12.34 10.77 -9.92
C ASN A 370 12.52 11.93 -10.90
N MET A 371 11.91 11.85 -12.08
CA MET A 371 12.11 12.85 -13.13
C MET A 371 11.14 14.03 -13.00
N ALA A 372 10.06 13.87 -12.27
CA ALA A 372 9.01 14.87 -12.10
C ALA A 372 9.38 15.92 -11.04
N CYS A 373 8.90 17.15 -11.24
CA CYS A 373 8.98 18.23 -10.27
C CYS A 373 7.68 18.36 -9.44
N VAL A 374 6.55 17.98 -10.02
CA VAL A 374 5.21 18.07 -9.41
C VAL A 374 4.40 16.84 -9.77
N GLY A 375 3.48 16.41 -8.90
CA GLY A 375 2.56 15.31 -9.13
C GLY A 375 1.10 15.74 -9.17
N LEU A 376 0.34 15.21 -10.14
CA LEU A 376 -1.12 15.13 -10.06
C LEU A 376 -1.48 13.68 -9.75
N SER A 377 -2.10 13.43 -8.60
CA SER A 377 -2.24 12.05 -8.14
C SER A 377 -3.54 11.78 -7.41
N ASN A 378 -4.32 10.83 -7.92
CA ASN A 378 -5.47 10.22 -7.26
C ASN A 378 -5.17 8.74 -6.94
N ALA A 379 -4.11 8.50 -6.18
CA ALA A 379 -3.67 7.15 -5.81
C ALA A 379 -3.28 7.08 -4.33
N GLY A 380 -3.16 5.88 -3.80
CA GLY A 380 -2.67 5.62 -2.44
C GLY A 380 -1.13 5.60 -2.39
N THR A 381 -0.57 4.41 -2.48
CA THR A 381 0.86 4.14 -2.32
C THR A 381 1.76 4.93 -3.26
N ALA A 382 1.38 5.07 -4.53
CA ALA A 382 2.19 5.81 -5.50
C ALA A 382 2.30 7.31 -5.13
N THR A 383 1.23 7.92 -4.60
CA THR A 383 1.26 9.29 -4.07
C THR A 383 2.21 9.40 -2.88
N GLU A 384 2.18 8.45 -1.96
CA GLU A 384 3.10 8.40 -0.83
C GLU A 384 4.56 8.31 -1.31
N GLN A 385 4.83 7.46 -2.29
CA GLN A 385 6.18 7.25 -2.83
C GLN A 385 6.73 8.51 -3.51
N ILE A 386 5.99 9.16 -4.41
CA ILE A 386 6.46 10.39 -5.06
C ILE A 386 6.66 11.51 -4.04
N THR A 387 5.79 11.61 -3.04
CA THR A 387 5.96 12.57 -1.94
C THR A 387 7.22 12.29 -1.13
N GLY A 388 7.53 11.01 -0.89
CA GLY A 388 8.78 10.59 -0.23
C GLY A 388 10.04 10.85 -1.05
N LEU A 389 9.93 10.91 -2.38
CA LEU A 389 11.00 11.35 -3.29
C LEU A 389 11.18 12.87 -3.30
N GLY A 390 10.31 13.61 -2.63
CA GLY A 390 10.35 15.07 -2.61
C GLY A 390 9.54 15.72 -3.73
N ILE A 391 8.55 15.05 -4.27
CA ILE A 391 7.68 15.58 -5.31
C ILE A 391 6.35 15.98 -4.68
N PRO A 392 6.07 17.29 -4.51
CA PRO A 392 4.80 17.77 -4.00
C PRO A 392 3.69 17.42 -4.98
N SER A 393 2.52 17.08 -4.47
CA SER A 393 1.44 16.56 -5.29
C SER A 393 0.13 17.28 -5.03
N ILE A 394 -0.73 17.27 -6.04
CA ILE A 394 -2.09 17.75 -5.95
C ILE A 394 -3.05 16.59 -6.23
N SER A 395 -4.11 16.53 -5.44
CA SER A 395 -5.20 15.57 -5.60
C SER A 395 -6.53 16.30 -5.74
N ILE A 396 -7.41 15.75 -6.56
CA ILE A 396 -8.79 16.20 -6.65
C ILE A 396 -9.70 14.98 -6.52
N PRO A 397 -10.45 14.83 -5.42
CA PRO A 397 -11.31 13.68 -5.22
C PRO A 397 -12.35 13.56 -6.34
N GLY A 398 -12.42 12.38 -6.95
CA GLY A 398 -13.41 12.04 -7.95
C GLY A 398 -14.71 11.46 -7.34
N ALA A 399 -15.62 11.05 -8.21
CA ALA A 399 -16.85 10.37 -7.83
C ALA A 399 -16.68 8.86 -7.55
N GLY A 400 -15.46 8.35 -7.67
CA GLY A 400 -15.15 6.93 -7.50
C GLY A 400 -15.17 6.48 -6.04
N PRO A 401 -15.35 5.18 -5.80
CA PRO A 401 -15.47 4.64 -4.45
C PRO A 401 -14.14 4.62 -3.67
N GLN A 402 -13.01 4.74 -4.35
CA GLN A 402 -11.68 4.54 -3.73
C GLN A 402 -11.03 5.85 -3.31
N PHE A 403 -10.95 6.81 -4.24
CA PHE A 403 -10.31 8.09 -3.96
C PHE A 403 -11.35 9.14 -3.52
N THR A 404 -11.95 8.89 -2.36
CA THR A 404 -12.95 9.79 -1.76
C THR A 404 -12.31 11.04 -1.16
N LYS A 405 -13.11 12.10 -0.94
CA LYS A 405 -12.66 13.33 -0.27
C LYS A 405 -12.09 13.05 1.15
N SER A 406 -12.69 12.12 1.87
CA SER A 406 -12.20 11.69 3.19
C SER A 406 -10.83 11.05 3.10
N PHE A 407 -10.64 10.16 2.15
CA PHE A 407 -9.35 9.51 1.90
C PHE A 407 -8.27 10.53 1.51
N ALA A 408 -8.54 11.40 0.55
CA ALA A 408 -7.60 12.43 0.11
C ALA A 408 -7.15 13.35 1.27
N LYS A 409 -8.10 13.81 2.11
CA LYS A 409 -7.79 14.61 3.30
C LYS A 409 -6.97 13.85 4.33
N ARG A 410 -7.26 12.55 4.54
CA ARG A 410 -6.48 11.70 5.43
C ARG A 410 -5.06 11.51 4.91
N GLN A 411 -4.89 11.23 3.62
CA GLN A 411 -3.58 11.11 2.98
C GLN A 411 -2.78 12.42 3.06
N SER A 412 -3.42 13.56 2.85
CA SER A 412 -2.78 14.88 3.02
C SER A 412 -2.27 15.07 4.45
N ARG A 413 -3.07 14.74 5.48
CA ARG A 413 -2.62 14.78 6.88
C ARG A 413 -1.46 13.83 7.15
N LEU A 414 -1.53 12.60 6.65
CA LEU A 414 -0.46 11.62 6.75
C LEU A 414 0.86 12.17 6.22
N LEU A 415 0.81 12.82 5.06
CA LEU A 415 1.98 13.37 4.37
C LEU A 415 2.31 14.82 4.78
N GLY A 416 1.67 15.34 5.83
CA GLY A 416 1.98 16.64 6.42
C GLY A 416 1.64 17.82 5.53
N GLY A 417 0.68 17.68 4.61
CA GLY A 417 0.27 18.71 3.67
C GLY A 417 1.12 18.78 2.40
N SER A 418 2.05 17.83 2.19
CA SER A 418 2.81 17.73 0.92
C SER A 418 1.92 17.30 -0.25
N VAL A 419 0.71 16.83 0.03
CA VAL A 419 -0.35 16.60 -0.94
C VAL A 419 -1.45 17.62 -0.71
N LEU A 420 -1.65 18.50 -1.68
CA LEU A 420 -2.71 19.51 -1.67
C LEU A 420 -4.01 18.89 -2.18
N VAL A 421 -5.06 18.92 -1.37
CA VAL A 421 -6.38 18.40 -1.76
C VAL A 421 -7.24 19.54 -2.25
N CYS A 422 -7.62 19.50 -3.52
CA CYS A 422 -8.46 20.51 -4.17
C CYS A 422 -9.91 20.06 -4.21
N ASP A 423 -10.84 20.97 -3.96
CA ASP A 423 -12.27 20.69 -4.00
C ASP A 423 -12.88 20.89 -5.40
N ASN A 424 -12.19 21.60 -6.29
CA ASN A 424 -12.67 21.90 -7.65
C ASN A 424 -11.51 22.14 -8.63
N LYS A 425 -11.85 22.21 -9.92
CA LYS A 425 -10.91 22.42 -11.04
C LYS A 425 -10.10 23.71 -10.88
N LYS A 426 -10.73 24.82 -10.50
CA LYS A 426 -10.06 26.12 -10.35
C LYS A 426 -8.95 26.07 -9.32
N THR A 427 -9.25 25.57 -8.12
CA THR A 427 -8.24 25.44 -7.05
C THR A 427 -7.10 24.48 -7.41
N LEU A 428 -7.36 23.47 -8.25
CA LEU A 428 -6.30 22.60 -8.75
C LEU A 428 -5.38 23.36 -9.70
N ILE A 429 -5.93 24.12 -10.65
CA ILE A 429 -5.18 24.93 -11.61
C ILE A 429 -4.31 25.94 -10.88
N ASP A 430 -4.92 26.75 -9.98
CA ASP A 430 -4.21 27.78 -9.21
C ASP A 430 -3.02 27.16 -8.42
N ASN A 431 -3.23 26.04 -7.75
CA ASN A 431 -2.17 25.35 -7.02
C ASN A 431 -1.09 24.75 -7.95
N LEU A 432 -1.48 24.22 -9.10
CA LEU A 432 -0.52 23.64 -10.05
C LEU A 432 0.37 24.72 -10.65
N GLU A 433 -0.19 25.87 -11.03
CA GLU A 433 0.57 27.02 -11.51
C GLU A 433 1.55 27.54 -10.44
N VAL A 434 1.13 27.60 -9.17
CA VAL A 434 2.04 27.93 -8.05
C VAL A 434 3.17 26.92 -7.92
N LEU A 435 2.88 25.63 -7.96
CA LEU A 435 3.88 24.58 -7.83
C LEU A 435 4.85 24.50 -9.02
N LEU A 436 4.43 24.91 -10.21
CA LEU A 436 5.29 24.94 -11.40
C LEU A 436 6.18 26.19 -11.47
N ASN A 437 5.77 27.31 -10.82
CA ASN A 437 6.45 28.61 -10.96
C ASN A 437 7.14 29.11 -9.67
N ARG A 438 6.93 28.48 -8.50
CA ARG A 438 7.45 28.96 -7.20
C ARG A 438 8.28 27.91 -6.47
N GLU A 439 9.60 27.99 -6.63
CA GLU A 439 10.55 27.06 -6.00
C GLU A 439 10.57 27.12 -4.47
N ASP A 440 10.41 28.32 -3.88
CA ASP A 440 10.40 28.50 -2.42
C ASP A 440 9.27 27.71 -1.72
N TYR A 441 8.10 27.72 -2.33
CA TYR A 441 6.93 26.97 -1.86
C TYR A 441 7.14 25.46 -2.00
N ILE A 442 7.72 25.01 -3.11
CA ILE A 442 8.05 23.61 -3.38
C ILE A 442 9.00 23.06 -2.32
N LEU A 443 10.09 23.77 -2.00
CA LEU A 443 11.11 23.32 -1.06
C LEU A 443 10.56 22.99 0.33
N LYS A 444 9.57 23.74 0.81
CA LYS A 444 8.91 23.45 2.09
C LYS A 444 8.14 22.13 2.04
N GLN A 445 7.36 21.91 0.99
CA GLN A 445 6.54 20.71 0.80
C GLN A 445 7.42 19.46 0.62
N VAL A 446 8.47 19.58 -0.18
CA VAL A 446 9.51 18.54 -0.37
C VAL A 446 10.06 18.04 0.97
N LYS A 447 10.56 18.96 1.81
CA LYS A 447 11.15 18.61 3.11
C LYS A 447 10.16 17.88 4.02
N ILE A 448 8.91 18.29 4.03
CA ILE A 448 7.88 17.66 4.84
C ILE A 448 7.58 16.26 4.31
N GLY A 449 7.36 16.08 3.02
CA GLY A 449 7.07 14.79 2.42
C GLY A 449 8.18 13.76 2.63
N MET A 450 9.42 14.15 2.35
CA MET A 450 10.60 13.31 2.60
C MET A 450 10.73 12.91 4.08
N LYS A 451 10.47 13.83 5.00
CA LYS A 451 10.49 13.54 6.45
C LYS A 451 9.40 12.52 6.84
N ARG A 452 8.19 12.65 6.27
CA ARG A 452 7.06 11.75 6.57
C ARG A 452 7.28 10.33 6.06
N MET A 453 7.85 10.20 4.89
CA MET A 453 8.09 8.90 4.27
C MET A 453 9.42 8.26 4.70
N GLY A 454 10.39 9.06 5.13
CA GLY A 454 11.70 8.57 5.57
C GLY A 454 12.61 8.17 4.41
N LYS A 455 13.79 7.65 4.77
CA LYS A 455 14.83 7.26 3.80
C LYS A 455 14.72 5.79 3.41
N ARG A 456 15.30 5.42 2.27
CA ARG A 456 15.47 4.04 1.80
C ARG A 456 16.33 3.20 2.77
N GLY A 457 16.24 1.89 2.66
CA GLY A 457 17.00 0.92 3.46
C GLY A 457 16.23 0.36 4.66
N ALA A 458 14.96 0.70 4.79
CA ALA A 458 14.10 0.23 5.88
C ALA A 458 13.94 -1.29 5.89
N SER A 459 13.68 -1.90 4.74
CA SER A 459 13.44 -3.35 4.63
C SER A 459 14.64 -4.18 5.10
N LYS A 460 15.88 -3.69 4.84
CA LYS A 460 17.10 -4.35 5.35
C LYS A 460 17.13 -4.35 6.87
N LYS A 461 16.93 -3.18 7.49
CA LYS A 461 16.94 -3.03 8.97
C LYS A 461 15.81 -3.82 9.63
N ILE A 462 14.64 -3.87 8.98
CA ILE A 462 13.48 -4.66 9.43
C ILE A 462 13.85 -6.14 9.47
N VAL A 463 14.42 -6.68 8.39
CA VAL A 463 14.83 -8.08 8.31
C VAL A 463 15.91 -8.41 9.32
N ASP A 464 16.95 -7.56 9.46
CA ASP A 464 18.02 -7.76 10.43
C ASP A 464 17.46 -7.77 11.87
N HIS A 465 16.51 -6.89 12.18
CA HIS A 465 15.84 -6.83 13.49
C HIS A 465 14.94 -8.04 13.76
N ILE A 466 14.16 -8.48 12.77
CA ILE A 466 13.33 -9.69 12.90
C ILE A 466 14.21 -10.92 13.09
N ASN A 467 15.30 -11.04 12.33
CA ASN A 467 16.23 -12.15 12.49
C ASN A 467 16.76 -12.23 13.92
N LEU A 468 17.23 -11.11 14.47
CA LEU A 468 17.81 -11.06 15.82
C LEU A 468 16.80 -11.38 16.92
N ASN A 469 15.51 -11.04 16.78
CA ASN A 469 14.54 -11.13 17.87
C ASN A 469 13.58 -12.32 17.74
N LEU A 470 13.42 -12.89 16.55
CA LEU A 470 12.45 -13.94 16.28
C LEU A 470 13.12 -15.26 15.88
N LEU A 471 14.28 -15.23 15.20
CA LEU A 471 14.91 -16.41 14.60
C LEU A 471 16.18 -16.86 15.32
N THR A 472 16.77 -16.02 16.16
CA THR A 472 17.84 -16.42 17.10
C THR A 472 17.23 -16.80 18.44
#